data_22f14d9046f41d42f29478358ff13525
#
_entry.id   22f14d9046f41d42f29478358ff13525
#
_cell.length_a   1.000
_cell.length_b   1.000
_cell.length_c   1.000
_cell.angle_alpha   90.00
_cell.angle_beta   90.00
_cell.angle_gamma   90.00
#
_symmetry.space_group_name_H-M   'P 1'
#
loop_
_entity.id
_entity.type
_entity.pdbx_description
1 polymer ?
#
loop_
_entity_poly.entity_id
_entity_poly.type
_entity_poly.pdbx_seq_one_letter_code
_entity_poly.pdbx_strand_id
1 'polypeptide(L)'
;PAIKGKVDELPAKQDNLLYLLNTPAHNPTGYSLSGEDMDGVLAILKEAAVPGKNIVFFLDVAYIDYAGEKEEVRKIFKKLSGLPANILCIVGYSMSKGFTMYGQRTGAMIGVSSDKSVIDEFAAINQYTSRATWSNINRPAMRTLATIYSDPELLAKVCAERDYYYQMIKARADLFAKEAEECGLPMLPYVAGFFLS
;
A
#
# COMPACT_ATOMS: atom_id res chain seq x y z
N PRO A 1 -19.48 -5.23 5.25
CA PRO A 1 -20.16 -6.54 5.21
C PRO A 1 -19.51 -7.51 4.23
N ALA A 2 -19.17 -7.09 2.97
CA ALA A 2 -18.62 -8.00 1.95
C ALA A 2 -17.25 -8.59 2.33
N ILE A 3 -16.35 -7.79 2.90
CA ILE A 3 -15.03 -8.25 3.36
C ILE A 3 -15.22 -9.29 4.48
N LYS A 4 -16.08 -9.01 5.47
CA LYS A 4 -16.32 -9.93 6.58
C LYS A 4 -16.83 -11.28 6.07
N GLY A 5 -17.81 -11.31 5.16
CA GLY A 5 -18.31 -12.56 4.60
C GLY A 5 -17.24 -13.43 3.94
N LYS A 6 -16.30 -12.82 3.23
CA LYS A 6 -15.17 -13.55 2.61
C LYS A 6 -14.15 -14.01 3.64
N VAL A 7 -13.86 -13.18 4.64
CA VAL A 7 -12.93 -13.54 5.73
C VAL A 7 -13.53 -14.66 6.59
N ASP A 8 -14.84 -14.71 6.80
CA ASP A 8 -15.50 -15.79 7.55
C ASP A 8 -15.52 -17.12 6.75
N GLU A 9 -15.61 -17.05 5.41
CA GLU A 9 -15.68 -18.24 4.54
C GLU A 9 -14.33 -18.96 4.40
N LEU A 10 -13.24 -18.22 4.21
CA LEU A 10 -11.93 -18.78 3.88
C LEU A 10 -11.29 -19.58 5.02
N PRO A 11 -11.29 -19.13 6.29
CA PRO A 11 -10.70 -19.88 7.40
C PRO A 11 -11.33 -21.25 7.62
N ALA A 12 -12.57 -21.45 7.21
CA ALA A 12 -13.23 -22.77 7.29
C ALA A 12 -12.61 -23.78 6.30
N LYS A 13 -11.92 -23.32 5.26
CA LYS A 13 -11.42 -24.15 4.15
C LYS A 13 -9.91 -24.33 4.16
N GLN A 14 -9.18 -23.42 4.79
CA GLN A 14 -7.71 -23.44 4.75
C GLN A 14 -7.09 -22.75 5.98
N ASP A 15 -5.84 -23.13 6.31
CA ASP A 15 -5.12 -22.61 7.48
C ASP A 15 -4.22 -21.42 7.16
N ASN A 16 -3.79 -21.28 5.91
CA ASN A 16 -2.97 -20.18 5.45
C ASN A 16 -3.80 -19.26 4.56
N LEU A 17 -3.88 -17.99 4.93
CA LEU A 17 -4.74 -17.00 4.32
C LEU A 17 -3.91 -15.83 3.80
N LEU A 18 -4.19 -15.38 2.58
CA LEU A 18 -3.63 -14.16 2.01
C LEU A 18 -4.76 -13.17 1.73
N TYR A 19 -4.68 -12.00 2.35
CA TYR A 19 -5.55 -10.87 2.04
C TYR A 19 -4.71 -9.76 1.42
N LEU A 20 -5.05 -9.39 0.19
CA LEU A 20 -4.42 -8.30 -0.54
C LEU A 20 -5.38 -7.12 -0.59
N LEU A 21 -4.89 -5.96 -0.16
CA LEU A 21 -5.63 -4.71 -0.18
C LEU A 21 -4.79 -3.62 -0.85
N ASN A 22 -5.27 -3.07 -1.98
CA ASN A 22 -4.66 -1.92 -2.62
C ASN A 22 -5.34 -0.65 -2.12
N THR A 23 -4.65 0.09 -1.26
CA THR A 23 -5.08 1.37 -0.68
C THR A 23 -3.86 2.10 -0.10
N PRO A 24 -3.82 3.45 -0.05
CA PRO A 24 -4.79 4.40 -0.59
C PRO A 24 -4.70 4.57 -2.11
N ALA A 25 -5.65 5.29 -2.67
CA ALA A 25 -5.73 5.60 -4.11
C ALA A 25 -5.76 4.33 -4.99
N HIS A 26 -6.74 3.47 -4.71
CA HIS A 26 -6.92 2.16 -5.36
C HIS A 26 -6.92 2.25 -6.89
N ASN A 27 -6.16 1.37 -7.52
CA ASN A 27 -6.22 1.15 -8.96
C ASN A 27 -7.24 0.03 -9.26
N PRO A 28 -8.35 0.27 -10.00
CA PRO A 28 -8.57 1.41 -10.91
C PRO A 28 -9.54 2.49 -10.40
N THR A 29 -10.02 2.45 -9.17
CA THR A 29 -11.18 3.26 -8.75
C THR A 29 -10.84 4.63 -8.16
N GLY A 30 -9.61 4.86 -7.74
CA GLY A 30 -9.25 6.08 -7.00
C GLY A 30 -9.83 6.14 -5.58
N TYR A 31 -10.44 5.06 -5.09
CA TYR A 31 -10.95 4.98 -3.74
C TYR A 31 -9.82 4.82 -2.71
N SER A 32 -10.00 5.40 -1.54
CA SER A 32 -9.09 5.21 -0.41
C SER A 32 -9.90 4.83 0.82
N LEU A 33 -9.48 3.79 1.51
CA LEU A 33 -10.07 3.44 2.80
C LEU A 33 -9.80 4.55 3.82
N SER A 34 -10.82 4.88 4.59
CA SER A 34 -10.67 5.74 5.76
C SER A 34 -9.90 5.05 6.88
N GLY A 35 -9.49 5.81 7.89
CA GLY A 35 -8.90 5.24 9.10
C GLY A 35 -9.85 4.27 9.82
N GLU A 36 -11.15 4.57 9.83
CA GLU A 36 -12.18 3.73 10.43
C GLU A 36 -12.41 2.44 9.63
N ASP A 37 -12.44 2.52 8.29
CA ASP A 37 -12.52 1.34 7.43
C ASP A 37 -11.34 0.40 7.68
N MET A 38 -10.12 0.96 7.81
CA MET A 38 -8.93 0.15 8.11
C MET A 38 -9.02 -0.50 9.48
N ASP A 39 -9.52 0.20 10.50
CA ASP A 39 -9.75 -0.39 11.83
C ASP A 39 -10.74 -1.55 11.75
N GLY A 40 -11.80 -1.40 10.95
CA GLY A 40 -12.76 -2.46 10.66
C GLY A 40 -12.12 -3.68 9.98
N VAL A 41 -11.28 -3.46 8.96
CA VAL A 41 -10.53 -4.54 8.29
C VAL A 41 -9.61 -5.26 9.28
N LEU A 42 -8.85 -4.53 10.07
CA LEU A 42 -7.93 -5.12 11.05
C LEU A 42 -8.66 -5.86 12.16
N ALA A 43 -9.83 -5.39 12.59
CA ALA A 43 -10.67 -6.10 13.56
C ALA A 43 -11.12 -7.47 13.01
N ILE A 44 -11.59 -7.52 11.76
CA ILE A 44 -11.98 -8.76 11.09
C ILE A 44 -10.81 -9.73 10.97
N LEU A 45 -9.61 -9.24 10.60
CA LEU A 45 -8.40 -10.08 10.52
C LEU A 45 -7.98 -10.63 11.88
N LYS A 46 -8.10 -9.82 12.96
CA LYS A 46 -7.83 -10.27 14.33
C LYS A 46 -8.81 -11.35 14.78
N GLU A 47 -10.10 -11.23 14.45
CA GLU A 47 -11.11 -12.27 14.73
C GLU A 47 -10.77 -13.58 14.01
N ALA A 48 -10.27 -13.52 12.77
CA ALA A 48 -9.90 -14.68 11.98
C ALA A 48 -8.55 -15.32 12.41
N ALA A 49 -7.74 -14.60 13.16
CA ALA A 49 -6.40 -15.04 13.59
C ALA A 49 -6.45 -15.98 14.82
N VAL A 50 -7.28 -17.02 14.73
CA VAL A 50 -7.39 -18.06 15.77
C VAL A 50 -6.19 -19.02 15.72
N PRO A 51 -5.92 -19.80 16.79
CA PRO A 51 -4.85 -20.80 16.79
C PRO A 51 -4.94 -21.74 15.58
N GLY A 52 -3.82 -22.00 14.92
CA GLY A 52 -3.72 -22.83 13.72
C GLY A 52 -4.00 -22.11 12.41
N LYS A 53 -4.36 -20.82 12.43
CA LYS A 53 -4.50 -20.00 11.22
C LYS A 53 -3.33 -19.03 11.09
N ASN A 54 -2.74 -18.93 9.91
CA ASN A 54 -1.71 -17.96 9.57
C ASN A 54 -2.28 -16.98 8.54
N ILE A 55 -2.13 -15.70 8.81
CA ILE A 55 -2.67 -14.64 7.96
C ILE A 55 -1.54 -13.78 7.42
N VAL A 56 -1.45 -13.67 6.12
CA VAL A 56 -0.66 -12.66 5.44
C VAL A 56 -1.60 -11.55 4.98
N PHE A 57 -1.42 -10.36 5.54
CA PHE A 57 -2.12 -9.15 5.12
C PHE A 57 -1.19 -8.31 4.26
N PHE A 58 -1.38 -8.34 2.94
CA PHE A 58 -0.58 -7.57 1.99
C PHE A 58 -1.26 -6.24 1.69
N LEU A 59 -0.63 -5.14 2.12
CA LEU A 59 -1.07 -3.78 1.88
C LEU A 59 -0.25 -3.17 0.74
N ASP A 60 -0.85 -3.07 -0.45
CA ASP A 60 -0.25 -2.42 -1.60
C ASP A 60 -0.50 -0.91 -1.54
N VAL A 61 0.58 -0.16 -1.30
CA VAL A 61 0.55 1.30 -1.16
C VAL A 61 1.26 2.02 -2.32
N ALA A 62 1.23 1.44 -3.52
CA ALA A 62 1.96 1.97 -4.68
C ALA A 62 1.64 3.44 -5.01
N TYR A 63 0.47 3.94 -4.63
CA TYR A 63 0.00 5.30 -4.92
C TYR A 63 -0.04 6.23 -3.71
N ILE A 64 0.54 5.83 -2.57
CA ILE A 64 0.44 6.58 -1.30
C ILE A 64 0.94 8.02 -1.40
N ASP A 65 1.94 8.27 -2.25
CA ASP A 65 2.51 9.60 -2.44
C ASP A 65 1.60 10.57 -3.23
N TYR A 66 0.48 10.06 -3.78
CA TYR A 66 -0.55 10.81 -4.51
C TYR A 66 -1.94 10.63 -3.89
N ALA A 67 -1.99 10.26 -2.62
CA ALA A 67 -3.25 9.90 -1.95
C ALA A 67 -3.75 10.96 -0.96
N GLY A 68 -2.99 12.01 -0.71
CA GLY A 68 -3.33 13.06 0.25
C GLY A 68 -2.11 13.61 0.97
N GLU A 69 -2.38 14.39 2.03
CA GLU A 69 -1.34 14.93 2.89
C GLU A 69 -0.48 13.81 3.49
N LYS A 70 0.84 13.96 3.35
CA LYS A 70 1.84 12.95 3.69
C LYS A 70 1.65 12.36 5.09
N GLU A 71 1.49 13.20 6.09
CA GLU A 71 1.38 12.76 7.47
C GLU A 71 0.04 12.05 7.75
N GLU A 72 -1.04 12.48 7.08
CA GLU A 72 -2.36 11.89 7.24
C GLU A 72 -2.43 10.49 6.62
N VAL A 73 -2.03 10.35 5.36
CA VAL A 73 -2.11 9.05 4.65
C VAL A 73 -1.20 7.99 5.27
N ARG A 74 -0.10 8.40 5.93
CA ARG A 74 0.83 7.48 6.59
C ARG A 74 0.41 7.05 7.99
N LYS A 75 -0.63 7.64 8.57
CA LYS A 75 -1.20 7.16 9.85
C LYS A 75 -1.63 5.70 9.82
N ILE A 76 -1.98 5.18 8.63
CA ILE A 76 -2.33 3.78 8.40
C ILE A 76 -1.25 2.82 8.92
N PHE A 77 0.04 3.17 8.80
CA PHE A 77 1.13 2.30 9.23
C PHE A 77 1.19 2.10 10.74
N LYS A 78 0.75 3.08 11.54
CA LYS A 78 0.69 2.95 12.99
C LYS A 78 -0.30 1.88 13.45
N LYS A 79 -1.31 1.60 12.62
CA LYS A 79 -2.34 0.59 12.90
C LYS A 79 -1.84 -0.85 12.69
N LEU A 80 -0.73 -1.04 12.00
CA LEU A 80 -0.15 -2.36 11.74
C LEU A 80 0.69 -2.90 12.92
N SER A 81 0.90 -2.09 13.96
CA SER A 81 1.60 -2.50 15.18
C SER A 81 0.70 -3.30 16.12
N GLY A 82 1.30 -4.25 16.88
CA GLY A 82 0.61 -4.96 17.95
C GLY A 82 -0.49 -5.90 17.47
N LEU A 83 -0.42 -6.38 16.24
CA LEU A 83 -1.30 -7.43 15.72
C LEU A 83 -0.91 -8.80 16.31
N PRO A 84 -1.83 -9.79 16.34
CA PRO A 84 -1.52 -11.17 16.73
C PRO A 84 -0.29 -11.74 16.01
N ALA A 85 0.48 -12.60 16.69
CA ALA A 85 1.74 -13.14 16.18
C ALA A 85 1.59 -13.97 14.90
N ASN A 86 0.41 -14.53 14.67
CA ASN A 86 0.04 -15.27 13.46
C ASN A 86 -0.49 -14.38 12.31
N ILE A 87 -0.33 -13.05 12.42
CA ILE A 87 -0.56 -12.10 11.32
C ILE A 87 0.78 -11.50 10.90
N LEU A 88 1.17 -11.75 9.64
CA LEU A 88 2.26 -11.03 8.97
C LEU A 88 1.65 -9.95 8.08
N CYS A 89 1.90 -8.68 8.39
CA CYS A 89 1.61 -7.59 7.48
C CYS A 89 2.78 -7.38 6.52
N ILE A 90 2.48 -7.23 5.24
CA ILE A 90 3.47 -6.88 4.22
C ILE A 90 3.03 -5.56 3.58
N VAL A 91 3.85 -4.53 3.66
CA VAL A 91 3.62 -3.28 2.94
C VAL A 91 4.42 -3.31 1.64
N GLY A 92 3.71 -3.29 0.51
CA GLY A 92 4.30 -3.21 -0.83
C GLY A 92 4.37 -1.75 -1.30
N TYR A 93 5.56 -1.16 -1.33
CA TYR A 93 5.80 0.19 -1.81
C TYR A 93 6.49 0.19 -3.16
N SER A 94 6.03 1.04 -4.09
CA SER A 94 6.60 1.15 -5.44
C SER A 94 7.20 2.53 -5.69
N MET A 95 8.44 2.57 -6.20
CA MET A 95 9.09 3.79 -6.65
C MET A 95 8.59 4.27 -8.03
N SER A 96 7.82 3.45 -8.72
CA SER A 96 7.32 3.74 -10.07
C SER A 96 6.49 5.03 -10.13
N LYS A 97 5.72 5.32 -9.07
CA LYS A 97 4.82 6.48 -9.00
C LYS A 97 5.47 7.61 -8.20
N GLY A 98 5.74 7.41 -6.91
CA GLY A 98 6.24 8.45 -6.01
C GLY A 98 7.58 9.06 -6.37
N PHE A 99 8.40 8.37 -7.18
CA PHE A 99 9.69 8.85 -7.68
C PHE A 99 9.79 8.82 -9.21
N THR A 100 8.69 8.65 -9.93
CA THR A 100 8.64 8.58 -11.39
C THR A 100 9.61 7.56 -12.03
N MET A 101 10.02 6.56 -11.26
CA MET A 101 10.97 5.51 -11.68
C MET A 101 10.26 4.32 -12.33
N TYR A 102 9.28 4.56 -13.18
CA TYR A 102 8.38 3.54 -13.71
C TYR A 102 9.12 2.40 -14.43
N GLY A 103 10.06 2.74 -15.28
CA GLY A 103 10.87 1.77 -16.04
C GLY A 103 11.96 1.07 -15.24
N GLN A 104 12.30 1.55 -14.04
CA GLN A 104 13.41 1.03 -13.25
C GLN A 104 13.06 -0.23 -12.46
N ARG A 105 11.80 -0.59 -12.36
CA ARG A 105 11.27 -1.78 -11.69
C ARG A 105 11.77 -1.95 -10.25
N THR A 106 11.67 -0.87 -9.46
CA THR A 106 12.17 -0.80 -8.09
C THR A 106 11.04 -0.54 -7.11
N GLY A 107 11.05 -1.26 -6.00
CA GLY A 107 10.10 -1.14 -4.90
C GLY A 107 10.68 -1.70 -3.63
N ALA A 108 9.87 -1.74 -2.58
CA ALA A 108 10.22 -2.34 -1.30
C ALA A 108 9.06 -3.16 -0.76
N MET A 109 9.37 -4.32 -0.18
CA MET A 109 8.45 -5.06 0.68
C MET A 109 8.91 -4.93 2.13
N ILE A 110 8.01 -4.46 2.99
CA ILE A 110 8.30 -4.23 4.41
C ILE A 110 7.42 -5.17 5.21
N GLY A 111 8.04 -6.13 5.90
CA GLY A 111 7.35 -7.04 6.80
C GLY A 111 7.15 -6.41 8.18
N VAL A 112 5.96 -6.57 8.74
CA VAL A 112 5.60 -6.14 10.10
C VAL A 112 4.90 -7.29 10.81
N SER A 113 5.46 -7.75 11.92
CA SER A 113 4.88 -8.78 12.80
C SER A 113 5.26 -8.51 14.24
N SER A 114 4.47 -8.96 15.18
CA SER A 114 4.82 -8.98 16.61
C SER A 114 5.73 -10.15 17.00
N ASP A 115 5.93 -11.11 16.08
CA ASP A 115 6.88 -12.22 16.24
C ASP A 115 8.13 -11.99 15.40
N LYS A 116 9.28 -11.84 16.08
CA LYS A 116 10.56 -11.62 15.40
C LYS A 116 10.96 -12.81 14.51
N SER A 117 10.62 -14.03 14.87
CA SER A 117 10.98 -15.21 14.07
C SER A 117 10.31 -15.18 12.69
N VAL A 118 9.06 -14.71 12.62
CA VAL A 118 8.32 -14.51 11.35
C VAL A 118 9.01 -13.49 10.47
N ILE A 119 9.53 -12.41 11.05
CA ILE A 119 10.25 -11.37 10.30
C ILE A 119 11.60 -11.88 9.80
N ASP A 120 12.34 -12.61 10.64
CA ASP A 120 13.63 -13.19 10.23
C ASP A 120 13.45 -14.20 9.09
N GLU A 121 12.42 -15.05 9.16
CA GLU A 121 12.07 -15.98 8.08
C GLU A 121 11.61 -15.26 6.81
N PHE A 122 10.74 -14.25 6.92
CA PHE A 122 10.33 -13.41 5.80
C PHE A 122 11.54 -12.78 5.09
N ALA A 123 12.49 -12.23 5.84
CA ALA A 123 13.69 -11.64 5.28
C ALA A 123 14.57 -12.69 4.58
N ALA A 124 14.79 -13.85 5.21
CA ALA A 124 15.59 -14.93 4.64
C ALA A 124 15.00 -15.50 3.35
N ILE A 125 13.69 -15.75 3.32
CA ILE A 125 12.97 -16.24 2.13
C ILE A 125 13.09 -15.23 0.98
N ASN A 126 12.86 -13.95 1.26
CA ASN A 126 12.95 -12.90 0.24
C ASN A 126 14.38 -12.73 -0.29
N GLN A 127 15.39 -12.81 0.59
CA GLN A 127 16.79 -12.77 0.17
C GLN A 127 17.14 -13.96 -0.75
N TYR A 128 16.73 -15.16 -0.36
CA TYR A 128 16.97 -16.37 -1.15
C TYR A 128 16.26 -16.30 -2.52
N THR A 129 14.97 -15.96 -2.52
CA THR A 129 14.17 -15.85 -3.74
C THR A 129 14.70 -14.76 -4.68
N SER A 130 15.04 -13.60 -4.14
CA SER A 130 15.65 -12.52 -4.91
C SER A 130 16.98 -12.94 -5.54
N ARG A 131 17.83 -13.62 -4.77
CA ARG A 131 19.10 -14.14 -5.28
C ARG A 131 18.90 -15.19 -6.37
N ALA A 132 17.92 -16.06 -6.22
CA ALA A 132 17.64 -17.14 -7.18
C ALA A 132 17.02 -16.62 -8.49
N THR A 133 16.20 -15.55 -8.44
CA THR A 133 15.47 -15.05 -9.61
C THR A 133 16.19 -13.93 -10.34
N TRP A 134 16.75 -12.95 -9.63
CA TRP A 134 17.35 -11.74 -10.23
C TRP A 134 18.84 -11.60 -9.95
N SER A 135 19.37 -12.32 -8.97
CA SER A 135 20.72 -12.16 -8.43
C SER A 135 20.95 -10.82 -7.72
N ASN A 136 20.70 -9.71 -8.38
CA ASN A 136 20.75 -8.34 -7.84
C ASN A 136 19.63 -7.49 -8.44
N ILE A 137 19.15 -6.54 -7.65
CA ILE A 137 18.17 -5.57 -8.11
C ILE A 137 18.85 -4.36 -8.78
N ASN A 138 18.04 -3.47 -9.35
CA ASN A 138 18.49 -2.31 -10.10
C ASN A 138 19.31 -1.33 -9.23
N ARG A 139 20.64 -1.41 -9.33
CA ARG A 139 21.56 -0.55 -8.57
C ARG A 139 21.45 0.94 -8.90
N PRO A 140 21.31 1.38 -10.16
CA PRO A 140 21.07 2.78 -10.49
C PRO A 140 19.88 3.38 -9.73
N ALA A 141 18.73 2.70 -9.72
CA ALA A 141 17.54 3.17 -9.00
C ALA A 141 17.78 3.29 -7.49
N MET A 142 18.39 2.28 -6.87
CA MET A 142 18.76 2.34 -5.44
C MET A 142 19.73 3.50 -5.15
N ARG A 143 20.72 3.71 -6.03
CA ARG A 143 21.68 4.79 -5.85
C ARG A 143 21.03 6.16 -5.97
N THR A 144 20.09 6.33 -6.92
CA THR A 144 19.31 7.56 -7.06
C THR A 144 18.53 7.87 -5.78
N LEU A 145 17.81 6.88 -5.23
CA LEU A 145 17.09 7.06 -3.97
C LEU A 145 18.03 7.40 -2.80
N ALA A 146 19.13 6.67 -2.67
CA ALA A 146 20.10 6.95 -1.63
C ALA A 146 20.66 8.38 -1.75
N THR A 147 20.94 8.86 -2.97
CA THR A 147 21.38 10.23 -3.22
C THR A 147 20.32 11.25 -2.81
N ILE A 148 19.05 11.05 -3.21
CA ILE A 148 17.94 11.95 -2.87
C ILE A 148 17.77 12.04 -1.34
N TYR A 149 17.77 10.91 -0.64
CA TYR A 149 17.58 10.89 0.82
C TYR A 149 18.80 11.36 1.61
N SER A 150 19.99 11.34 1.03
CA SER A 150 21.21 11.84 1.66
C SER A 150 21.41 13.36 1.50
N ASP A 151 20.62 14.00 0.64
CA ASP A 151 20.67 15.43 0.36
C ASP A 151 19.31 16.07 0.71
N PRO A 152 19.21 16.79 1.85
CA PRO A 152 17.95 17.40 2.28
C PRO A 152 17.39 18.43 1.28
N GLU A 153 18.23 19.16 0.56
CA GLU A 153 17.77 20.14 -0.42
C GLU A 153 17.17 19.44 -1.65
N LEU A 154 17.84 18.38 -2.13
CA LEU A 154 17.33 17.57 -3.23
C LEU A 154 16.03 16.87 -2.85
N LEU A 155 15.95 16.30 -1.65
CA LEU A 155 14.74 15.69 -1.13
C LEU A 155 13.57 16.69 -1.06
N ALA A 156 13.85 17.91 -0.59
CA ALA A 156 12.84 18.97 -0.54
C ALA A 156 12.32 19.33 -1.93
N LYS A 157 13.19 19.44 -2.94
CA LYS A 157 12.81 19.71 -4.33
C LYS A 157 11.94 18.60 -4.90
N VAL A 158 12.32 17.33 -4.68
CA VAL A 158 11.53 16.16 -5.14
C VAL A 158 10.15 16.13 -4.47
N CYS A 159 10.09 16.43 -3.17
CA CYS A 159 8.80 16.51 -2.46
C CYS A 159 7.92 17.64 -3.01
N ALA A 160 8.47 18.84 -3.19
CA ALA A 160 7.72 19.98 -3.70
C ALA A 160 7.19 19.74 -5.11
N GLU A 161 7.98 19.14 -6.00
CA GLU A 161 7.56 18.80 -7.35
C GLU A 161 6.44 17.74 -7.33
N ARG A 162 6.57 16.71 -6.49
CA ARG A 162 5.54 15.68 -6.32
C ARG A 162 4.22 16.28 -5.80
N ASP A 163 4.30 17.17 -4.81
CA ASP A 163 3.13 17.83 -4.25
C ASP A 163 2.44 18.73 -5.29
N TYR A 164 3.20 19.42 -6.14
CA TYR A 164 2.66 20.19 -7.27
C TYR A 164 1.85 19.28 -8.22
N TYR A 165 2.41 18.14 -8.64
CA TYR A 165 1.70 17.20 -9.51
C TYR A 165 0.52 16.54 -8.82
N TYR A 166 0.61 16.23 -7.54
CA TYR A 166 -0.53 15.74 -6.75
C TYR A 166 -1.70 16.72 -6.80
N GLN A 167 -1.46 17.99 -6.50
CA GLN A 167 -2.51 19.03 -6.53
C GLN A 167 -3.13 19.19 -7.93
N MET A 168 -2.30 19.16 -8.96
CA MET A 168 -2.77 19.24 -10.35
C MET A 168 -3.65 18.04 -10.72
N ILE A 169 -3.25 16.83 -10.38
CA ILE A 169 -4.01 15.60 -10.64
C ILE A 169 -5.34 15.65 -9.87
N LYS A 170 -5.28 16.01 -8.60
CA LYS A 170 -6.47 16.11 -7.74
C LYS A 170 -7.48 17.11 -8.29
N ALA A 171 -7.04 18.31 -8.66
CA ALA A 171 -7.91 19.35 -9.23
C ALA A 171 -8.60 18.88 -10.53
N ARG A 172 -7.86 18.18 -11.41
CA ARG A 172 -8.44 17.64 -12.64
C ARG A 172 -9.47 16.55 -12.36
N ALA A 173 -9.18 15.66 -11.43
CA ALA A 173 -10.08 14.58 -11.06
C ALA A 173 -11.35 15.11 -10.39
N ASP A 174 -11.22 16.10 -9.49
CA ASP A 174 -12.37 16.71 -8.83
C ASP A 174 -13.28 17.45 -9.83
N LEU A 175 -12.68 18.16 -10.80
CA LEU A 175 -13.45 18.81 -11.88
C LEU A 175 -14.21 17.77 -12.70
N PHE A 176 -13.50 16.69 -13.11
CA PHE A 176 -14.14 15.62 -13.89
C PHE A 176 -15.28 14.95 -13.12
N ALA A 177 -15.07 14.63 -11.84
CA ALA A 177 -16.08 14.00 -11.00
C ALA A 177 -17.33 14.89 -10.84
N LYS A 178 -17.12 16.20 -10.68
CA LYS A 178 -18.21 17.18 -10.61
C LYS A 178 -19.00 17.25 -11.93
N GLU A 179 -18.31 17.36 -13.07
CA GLU A 179 -18.97 17.41 -14.38
C GLU A 179 -19.69 16.10 -14.72
N ALA A 180 -19.11 14.95 -14.32
CA ALA A 180 -19.75 13.65 -14.47
C ALA A 180 -21.06 13.56 -13.69
N GLU A 181 -21.09 14.06 -12.46
CA GLU A 181 -22.30 14.13 -11.64
C GLU A 181 -23.36 15.04 -12.30
N GLU A 182 -22.95 16.23 -12.78
CA GLU A 182 -23.85 17.17 -13.48
C GLU A 182 -24.47 16.56 -14.75
N CYS A 183 -23.72 15.72 -15.47
CA CYS A 183 -24.18 15.00 -16.66
C CYS A 183 -24.93 13.69 -16.37
N GLY A 184 -25.01 13.28 -15.09
CA GLY A 184 -25.62 12.01 -14.70
C GLY A 184 -24.81 10.76 -15.07
N LEU A 185 -23.49 10.90 -15.30
CA LEU A 185 -22.58 9.79 -15.54
C LEU A 185 -22.30 9.05 -14.21
N PRO A 186 -22.67 7.77 -14.07
CA PRO A 186 -22.43 7.03 -12.83
C PRO A 186 -20.91 6.79 -12.66
N MET A 187 -20.40 7.09 -11.48
CA MET A 187 -19.00 6.88 -11.12
C MET A 187 -18.88 6.20 -9.75
N LEU A 188 -17.81 5.44 -9.57
CA LEU A 188 -17.41 4.98 -8.25
C LEU A 188 -16.86 6.15 -7.42
N PRO A 189 -16.99 6.10 -6.08
CA PRO A 189 -16.46 7.16 -5.22
C PRO A 189 -14.95 7.34 -5.43
N TYR A 190 -14.55 8.52 -5.89
CA TYR A 190 -13.16 8.91 -6.03
C TYR A 190 -12.67 9.68 -4.80
N VAL A 191 -11.49 9.35 -4.32
CA VAL A 191 -10.83 10.05 -3.21
C VAL A 191 -9.52 10.67 -3.66
N ALA A 192 -8.65 9.89 -4.32
CA ALA A 192 -7.32 10.35 -4.74
C ALA A 192 -6.70 9.43 -5.80
N GLY A 193 -5.52 9.81 -6.29
CA GLY A 193 -4.72 9.02 -7.22
C GLY A 193 -4.99 9.33 -8.69
N PHE A 194 -4.57 8.40 -9.55
CA PHE A 194 -4.53 8.61 -11.01
C PHE A 194 -5.77 8.09 -11.74
N PHE A 195 -6.66 7.38 -11.06
CA PHE A 195 -7.73 6.61 -11.68
C PHE A 195 -9.09 7.09 -11.20
N LEU A 196 -10.04 7.10 -12.12
CA LEU A 196 -11.48 7.29 -11.87
C LEU A 196 -12.22 6.19 -12.65
N SER A 197 -13.28 5.63 -12.07
CA SER A 197 -14.09 4.57 -12.66
C SER A 197 -15.58 4.83 -12.45
#